data_742f5b6c6bba29e4f5585787bebfc390
#
_entry.id   742f5b6c6bba29e4f5585787bebfc390
#
_cell.length_a   1.000
_cell.length_b   1.000
_cell.length_c   1.000
_cell.angle_alpha   90.00
_cell.angle_beta   90.00
_cell.angle_gamma   90.00
#
_symmetry.space_group_name_H-M   'P 1'
#
loop_
_entity.id
_entity.type
_entity.pdbx_description
1 polymer ?
#
loop_
_entity_poly.entity_id
_entity_poly.type
_entity_poly.pdbx_seq_one_letter_code
_entity_poly.pdbx_strand_id
1 'polypeptide(L)'
;MKTVVITGAAGGMGGAAAELFKSKGFTVLGTDRTINSKVDHFVEGDVADEKTWQEIVKLIDKNKLEVASLINIAGRNYFDLITDAKKSEWLNMFEVNVVAMVLGVKYMTPYLRKSGDATVVNMSSISAQIGTTGYAAYVATKGAVDSLTKALALELAPTIRVNAVAPGWIETPFTVEGLNLSKDPVAYRKEVEQMHALNRVGTADEIAKVIYFLATKDSAFLTGSIVVADGGYLIKN
;
A
#
# COMPACT_ATOMS: atom_id res chain seq x y z
N MET A 1 14.31 12.94 14.60
CA MET A 1 13.56 13.03 13.31
C MET A 1 12.68 11.82 13.24
N LYS A 2 11.38 12.00 12.95
CA LYS A 2 10.42 10.88 12.87
C LYS A 2 10.72 10.02 11.64
N THR A 3 10.59 8.71 11.81
CA THR A 3 10.84 7.73 10.75
C THR A 3 9.52 7.15 10.24
N VAL A 4 9.41 7.01 8.92
CA VAL A 4 8.34 6.25 8.28
C VAL A 4 8.92 4.96 7.70
N VAL A 5 8.26 3.83 7.96
CA VAL A 5 8.58 2.52 7.36
C VAL A 5 7.65 2.31 6.17
N ILE A 6 8.20 2.06 4.98
CA ILE A 6 7.43 1.92 3.74
C ILE A 6 7.76 0.56 3.10
N THR A 7 6.77 -0.27 2.91
CA THR A 7 6.87 -1.51 2.14
C THR A 7 6.57 -1.25 0.66
N GLY A 8 7.20 -1.97 -0.26
CA GLY A 8 7.08 -1.71 -1.69
C GLY A 8 7.77 -0.40 -2.10
N ALA A 9 8.81 0.00 -1.37
CA ALA A 9 9.45 1.31 -1.48
C ALA A 9 10.19 1.54 -2.81
N ALA A 10 10.50 0.51 -3.58
CA ALA A 10 11.08 0.62 -4.92
C ALA A 10 10.02 0.76 -6.03
N GLY A 11 8.75 0.43 -5.75
CA GLY A 11 7.65 0.54 -6.71
C GLY A 11 7.16 1.97 -6.93
N GLY A 12 6.30 2.18 -7.94
CA GLY A 12 5.80 3.49 -8.33
C GLY A 12 5.20 4.30 -7.18
N MET A 13 4.15 3.82 -6.53
CA MET A 13 3.51 4.52 -5.41
C MET A 13 4.40 4.56 -4.16
N GLY A 14 5.15 3.49 -3.87
CA GLY A 14 6.07 3.43 -2.74
C GLY A 14 7.25 4.38 -2.89
N GLY A 15 7.83 4.45 -4.08
CA GLY A 15 8.90 5.39 -4.40
C GLY A 15 8.44 6.85 -4.29
N ALA A 16 7.26 7.18 -4.85
CA ALA A 16 6.68 8.52 -4.74
C ALA A 16 6.37 8.90 -3.29
N ALA A 17 5.84 7.97 -2.49
CA ALA A 17 5.63 8.19 -1.06
C ALA A 17 6.96 8.44 -0.34
N ALA A 18 7.98 7.63 -0.61
CA ALA A 18 9.32 7.79 -0.02
C ALA A 18 9.91 9.17 -0.32
N GLU A 19 9.87 9.62 -1.57
CA GLU A 19 10.35 10.94 -1.98
C GLU A 19 9.58 12.06 -1.27
N LEU A 20 8.25 11.96 -1.20
CA LEU A 20 7.43 12.94 -0.52
C LEU A 20 7.76 13.02 0.98
N PHE A 21 7.82 11.90 1.70
CA PHE A 21 8.16 11.91 3.13
C PHE A 21 9.55 12.49 3.40
N LYS A 22 10.55 12.15 2.58
CA LYS A 22 11.89 12.78 2.67
C LYS A 22 11.83 14.28 2.46
N SER A 23 11.11 14.78 1.46
CA SER A 23 10.95 16.20 1.21
C SER A 23 10.28 16.96 2.37
N LYS A 24 9.53 16.24 3.21
CA LYS A 24 8.86 16.75 4.41
C LYS A 24 9.68 16.57 5.69
N GLY A 25 10.93 16.14 5.58
CA GLY A 25 11.85 16.02 6.72
C GLY A 25 11.69 14.74 7.55
N PHE A 26 11.06 13.71 7.02
CA PHE A 26 11.05 12.39 7.65
C PHE A 26 12.28 11.57 7.24
N THR A 27 12.76 10.74 8.15
CA THR A 27 13.64 9.62 7.78
C THR A 27 12.80 8.52 7.16
N VAL A 28 13.22 7.97 6.02
CA VAL A 28 12.52 6.88 5.33
C VAL A 28 13.31 5.59 5.44
N LEU A 29 12.70 4.57 6.05
CA LEU A 29 13.14 3.19 6.00
C LEU A 29 12.27 2.43 5.00
N GLY A 30 12.85 2.07 3.87
CA GLY A 30 12.18 1.31 2.81
C GLY A 30 12.47 -0.18 2.88
N THR A 31 11.54 -1.01 2.42
CA THR A 31 11.78 -2.42 2.12
C THR A 31 11.11 -2.80 0.81
N ASP A 32 11.79 -3.61 0.03
CA ASP A 32 11.33 -4.17 -1.24
C ASP A 32 12.24 -5.36 -1.62
N ARG A 33 11.84 -6.14 -2.60
CA ARG A 33 12.67 -7.18 -3.24
C ARG A 33 13.71 -6.60 -4.19
N THR A 34 13.54 -5.34 -4.57
CA THR A 34 14.46 -4.60 -5.43
C THR A 34 14.98 -3.39 -4.67
N ILE A 35 16.28 -3.17 -4.69
CA ILE A 35 16.91 -2.07 -3.95
C ILE A 35 16.45 -0.72 -4.44
N ASN A 36 16.09 0.16 -3.50
CA ASN A 36 15.87 1.58 -3.74
C ASN A 36 16.93 2.41 -2.99
N SER A 37 17.86 2.99 -3.73
CA SER A 37 18.93 3.84 -3.16
C SER A 37 18.47 5.25 -2.78
N LYS A 38 17.22 5.62 -3.04
CA LYS A 38 16.69 6.97 -2.75
C LYS A 38 16.18 7.14 -1.32
N VAL A 39 16.04 6.06 -0.55
CA VAL A 39 15.62 6.08 0.86
C VAL A 39 16.84 6.21 1.79
N ASP A 40 16.62 6.59 3.06
CA ASP A 40 17.71 6.80 4.02
C ASP A 40 18.25 5.48 4.57
N HIS A 41 17.33 4.51 4.77
CA HIS A 41 17.65 3.14 5.17
C HIS A 41 16.86 2.17 4.30
N PHE A 42 17.47 1.02 3.98
CA PHE A 42 16.81 0.02 3.15
C PHE A 42 17.09 -1.39 3.66
N VAL A 43 16.07 -2.22 3.65
CA VAL A 43 16.16 -3.66 3.86
C VAL A 43 15.62 -4.36 2.63
N GLU A 44 16.49 -5.09 1.91
CA GLU A 44 16.07 -5.93 0.80
C GLU A 44 15.42 -7.20 1.34
N GLY A 45 14.20 -7.53 0.88
CA GLY A 45 13.52 -8.75 1.30
C GLY A 45 12.08 -8.82 0.85
N ASP A 46 11.51 -10.01 1.02
CA ASP A 46 10.08 -10.22 0.82
C ASP A 46 9.32 -9.89 2.12
N VAL A 47 8.32 -9.03 2.03
CA VAL A 47 7.50 -8.63 3.18
C VAL A 47 6.64 -9.77 3.74
N ALA A 48 6.44 -10.85 2.99
CA ALA A 48 5.79 -12.06 3.44
C ALA A 48 6.72 -12.94 4.31
N ASP A 49 8.04 -12.69 4.31
CA ASP A 49 9.00 -13.40 5.16
C ASP A 49 9.23 -12.65 6.49
N GLU A 50 9.03 -13.34 7.61
CA GLU A 50 9.30 -12.76 8.94
C GLU A 50 10.77 -12.32 9.11
N LYS A 51 11.72 -12.93 8.40
CA LYS A 51 13.13 -12.52 8.45
C LYS A 51 13.33 -11.08 8.00
N THR A 52 12.60 -10.65 6.96
CA THR A 52 12.63 -9.25 6.49
C THR A 52 12.27 -8.29 7.63
N TRP A 53 11.21 -8.59 8.37
CA TRP A 53 10.79 -7.77 9.51
C TRP A 53 11.78 -7.80 10.67
N GLN A 54 12.43 -8.94 10.93
CA GLN A 54 13.50 -9.04 11.93
C GLN A 54 14.71 -8.16 11.56
N GLU A 55 15.10 -8.11 10.29
CA GLU A 55 16.18 -7.23 9.82
C GLU A 55 15.77 -5.74 9.92
N ILE A 56 14.52 -5.40 9.60
CA ILE A 56 13.97 -4.05 9.81
C ILE A 56 14.07 -3.65 11.29
N VAL A 57 13.66 -4.53 12.20
CA VAL A 57 13.77 -4.30 13.66
C VAL A 57 15.21 -4.07 14.09
N LYS A 58 16.14 -4.93 13.66
CA LYS A 58 17.58 -4.76 13.96
C LYS A 58 18.12 -3.41 13.48
N LEU A 59 17.70 -2.97 12.30
CA LEU A 59 18.13 -1.70 11.72
C LEU A 59 17.55 -0.51 12.51
N ILE A 60 16.27 -0.59 12.91
CA ILE A 60 15.62 0.42 13.76
C ILE A 60 16.37 0.55 15.09
N ASP A 61 16.65 -0.55 15.76
CA ASP A 61 17.33 -0.57 17.07
C ASP A 61 18.76 -0.06 16.98
N LYS A 62 19.52 -0.52 15.96
CA LYS A 62 20.91 -0.10 15.70
C LYS A 62 21.02 1.41 15.51
N ASN A 63 20.08 2.00 14.76
CA ASN A 63 20.11 3.42 14.43
C ASN A 63 19.24 4.27 15.38
N LYS A 64 18.58 3.66 16.37
CA LYS A 64 17.67 4.33 17.33
C LYS A 64 16.60 5.15 16.63
N LEU A 65 15.98 4.59 15.60
CA LEU A 65 14.98 5.29 14.79
C LEU A 65 13.66 5.44 15.56
N GLU A 66 13.08 6.63 15.53
CA GLU A 66 11.75 6.92 16.09
C GLU A 66 10.67 6.65 15.03
N VAL A 67 10.06 5.47 15.06
CA VAL A 67 9.06 5.07 14.06
C VAL A 67 7.71 5.71 14.37
N ALA A 68 7.23 6.60 13.49
CA ALA A 68 5.96 7.30 13.61
C ALA A 68 4.87 6.73 12.69
N SER A 69 5.25 6.08 11.57
CA SER A 69 4.26 5.55 10.64
C SER A 69 4.75 4.27 9.97
N LEU A 70 3.81 3.35 9.72
CA LEU A 70 3.98 2.19 8.85
C LEU A 70 3.08 2.36 7.63
N ILE A 71 3.66 2.29 6.44
CA ILE A 71 2.94 2.40 5.16
C ILE A 71 3.07 1.07 4.41
N ASN A 72 2.00 0.32 4.37
CA ASN A 72 1.93 -0.98 3.73
C ASN A 72 1.47 -0.84 2.27
N ILE A 73 2.42 -0.70 1.34
CA ILE A 73 2.15 -0.54 -0.11
C ILE A 73 2.46 -1.82 -0.88
N ALA A 74 3.43 -2.62 -0.43
CA ALA A 74 3.79 -3.85 -1.11
C ALA A 74 2.56 -4.70 -1.43
N GLY A 75 2.50 -5.21 -2.64
CA GLY A 75 1.39 -6.02 -3.10
C GLY A 75 1.69 -6.62 -4.47
N ARG A 76 0.94 -7.64 -4.80
CA ARG A 76 0.97 -8.28 -6.12
C ARG A 76 -0.42 -8.42 -6.70
N ASN A 77 -0.47 -8.61 -7.99
CA ASN A 77 -1.66 -8.94 -8.74
C ASN A 77 -1.45 -10.27 -9.49
N TYR A 78 -2.53 -10.93 -9.80
CA TYR A 78 -2.54 -12.15 -10.60
C TYR A 78 -3.87 -12.25 -11.35
N PHE A 79 -3.78 -12.44 -12.66
CA PHE A 79 -4.93 -12.63 -13.52
C PHE A 79 -5.14 -14.11 -13.77
N ASP A 80 -6.34 -14.61 -13.45
CA ASP A 80 -6.78 -15.97 -13.77
C ASP A 80 -8.31 -16.07 -13.77
N LEU A 81 -8.88 -16.81 -14.70
CA LEU A 81 -10.30 -17.13 -14.61
C LEU A 81 -10.51 -18.14 -13.48
N ILE A 82 -11.67 -18.09 -12.83
CA ILE A 82 -11.94 -18.97 -11.68
C ILE A 82 -11.85 -20.46 -12.03
N THR A 83 -12.14 -20.81 -13.29
CA THR A 83 -12.01 -22.18 -13.81
C THR A 83 -10.58 -22.70 -13.87
N ASP A 84 -9.61 -21.78 -13.98
CA ASP A 84 -8.19 -22.07 -14.12
C ASP A 84 -7.40 -21.75 -12.85
N ALA A 85 -8.12 -21.37 -11.78
CA ALA A 85 -7.56 -20.87 -10.54
C ALA A 85 -6.59 -21.86 -9.88
N LYS A 86 -5.37 -21.39 -9.57
CA LYS A 86 -4.33 -22.17 -8.89
C LYS A 86 -4.30 -21.83 -7.41
N LYS A 87 -4.52 -22.83 -6.55
CA LYS A 87 -4.46 -22.68 -5.09
C LYS A 87 -3.17 -21.98 -4.63
N SER A 88 -2.01 -22.32 -5.21
CA SER A 88 -0.72 -21.72 -4.87
C SER A 88 -0.69 -20.20 -5.13
N GLU A 89 -1.26 -19.73 -6.25
CA GLU A 89 -1.32 -18.31 -6.58
C GLU A 89 -2.26 -17.54 -5.63
N TRP A 90 -3.40 -18.15 -5.28
CA TRP A 90 -4.31 -17.58 -4.30
C TRP A 90 -3.64 -17.41 -2.93
N LEU A 91 -2.98 -18.47 -2.42
CA LEU A 91 -2.27 -18.41 -1.15
C LEU A 91 -1.16 -17.38 -1.18
N ASN A 92 -0.34 -17.36 -2.22
CA ASN A 92 0.73 -16.39 -2.37
C ASN A 92 0.19 -14.94 -2.43
N MET A 93 -0.97 -14.74 -3.08
CA MET A 93 -1.58 -13.40 -3.12
C MET A 93 -2.07 -12.96 -1.73
N PHE A 94 -2.65 -13.85 -0.93
CA PHE A 94 -3.01 -13.56 0.45
C PHE A 94 -1.79 -13.33 1.33
N GLU A 95 -0.72 -14.10 1.16
CA GLU A 95 0.53 -13.91 1.89
C GLU A 95 1.11 -12.51 1.65
N VAL A 96 1.22 -12.08 0.41
CA VAL A 96 1.82 -10.78 0.10
C VAL A 96 0.87 -9.62 0.39
N ASN A 97 -0.42 -9.71 0.01
CA ASN A 97 -1.34 -8.57 0.08
C ASN A 97 -1.99 -8.39 1.47
N VAL A 98 -2.04 -9.45 2.29
CA VAL A 98 -2.75 -9.44 3.57
C VAL A 98 -1.82 -9.82 4.73
N VAL A 99 -1.24 -11.02 4.70
CA VAL A 99 -0.43 -11.52 5.82
C VAL A 99 0.81 -10.65 6.05
N ALA A 100 1.45 -10.18 4.99
CA ALA A 100 2.58 -9.24 5.09
C ALA A 100 2.21 -7.95 5.83
N MET A 101 0.99 -7.42 5.64
CA MET A 101 0.51 -6.26 6.42
C MET A 101 0.34 -6.59 7.91
N VAL A 102 -0.17 -7.79 8.21
CA VAL A 102 -0.28 -8.27 9.60
C VAL A 102 1.10 -8.39 10.23
N LEU A 103 2.08 -8.95 9.53
CA LEU A 103 3.46 -9.02 10.00
C LEU A 103 4.03 -7.62 10.23
N GLY A 104 3.84 -6.70 9.29
CA GLY A 104 4.26 -5.31 9.45
C GLY A 104 3.71 -4.66 10.70
N VAL A 105 2.41 -4.79 10.95
CA VAL A 105 1.77 -4.27 12.16
C VAL A 105 2.29 -4.96 13.41
N LYS A 106 2.41 -6.29 13.41
CA LYS A 106 2.96 -7.08 14.52
C LYS A 106 4.35 -6.56 14.95
N TYR A 107 5.27 -6.43 14.00
CA TYR A 107 6.65 -6.03 14.28
C TYR A 107 6.81 -4.54 14.58
N MET A 108 5.98 -3.68 13.99
CA MET A 108 6.11 -2.22 14.16
C MET A 108 5.31 -1.67 15.35
N THR A 109 4.27 -2.35 15.83
CA THR A 109 3.44 -1.87 16.95
C THR A 109 4.26 -1.45 18.19
N PRO A 110 5.30 -2.20 18.65
CA PRO A 110 6.09 -1.79 19.81
C PRO A 110 6.83 -0.44 19.61
N TYR A 111 7.20 -0.12 18.39
CA TYR A 111 7.88 1.13 18.02
C TYR A 111 6.89 2.27 17.83
N LEU A 112 5.79 2.00 17.11
CA LEU A 112 4.71 2.95 16.88
C LEU A 112 4.12 3.49 18.19
N ARG A 113 3.88 2.63 19.17
CA ARG A 113 3.36 3.03 20.51
C ARG A 113 4.26 4.02 21.25
N LYS A 114 5.57 4.04 20.96
CA LYS A 114 6.53 4.97 21.59
C LYS A 114 6.46 6.37 20.97
N SER A 115 5.90 6.52 19.78
CA SER A 115 5.89 7.80 19.03
C SER A 115 4.83 8.79 19.53
N GLY A 116 3.81 8.36 20.25
CA GLY A 116 2.75 9.22 20.82
C GLY A 116 1.70 9.72 19.81
N ASP A 117 1.93 9.61 18.50
CA ASP A 117 1.01 9.98 17.42
C ASP A 117 1.39 9.14 16.21
N ALA A 118 1.04 7.86 16.29
CA ALA A 118 1.46 6.89 15.31
C ALA A 118 0.34 6.51 14.35
N THR A 119 0.73 6.10 13.16
CA THR A 119 -0.22 5.70 12.12
C THR A 119 0.21 4.43 11.38
N VAL A 120 -0.79 3.69 10.91
CA VAL A 120 -0.65 2.67 9.89
C VAL A 120 -1.52 3.07 8.71
N VAL A 121 -0.95 3.06 7.50
CA VAL A 121 -1.69 3.28 6.25
C VAL A 121 -1.54 2.06 5.37
N ASN A 122 -2.67 1.40 5.09
CA ASN A 122 -2.72 0.21 4.25
C ASN A 122 -3.10 0.56 2.82
N MET A 123 -2.51 -0.13 1.84
CA MET A 123 -2.87 0.02 0.43
C MET A 123 -3.99 -0.96 0.06
N SER A 124 -5.22 -0.45 0.00
CA SER A 124 -6.38 -1.13 -0.55
C SER A 124 -6.47 -0.95 -2.08
N SER A 125 -7.64 -0.97 -2.63
CA SER A 125 -7.98 -0.71 -4.04
C SER A 125 -9.48 -0.50 -4.18
N ILE A 126 -9.92 0.19 -5.23
CA ILE A 126 -11.34 0.16 -5.64
C ILE A 126 -11.84 -1.26 -5.91
N SER A 127 -10.94 -2.19 -6.25
CA SER A 127 -11.25 -3.61 -6.41
C SER A 127 -11.78 -4.29 -5.13
N ALA A 128 -11.64 -3.66 -3.96
CA ALA A 128 -12.32 -4.10 -2.75
C ALA A 128 -13.85 -3.91 -2.80
N GLN A 129 -14.34 -3.01 -3.68
CA GLN A 129 -15.73 -2.57 -3.75
C GLN A 129 -16.43 -2.98 -5.04
N ILE A 130 -15.67 -3.38 -6.06
CA ILE A 130 -16.19 -3.83 -7.37
C ILE A 130 -15.60 -5.17 -7.78
N GLY A 131 -16.38 -5.95 -8.52
CA GLY A 131 -15.88 -7.16 -9.19
C GLY A 131 -15.15 -6.83 -10.49
N THR A 132 -14.09 -7.57 -10.76
CA THR A 132 -13.36 -7.49 -12.04
C THR A 132 -13.09 -8.90 -12.54
N THR A 133 -13.51 -9.20 -13.76
CA THR A 133 -13.30 -10.52 -14.38
C THR A 133 -11.82 -10.86 -14.42
N GLY A 134 -11.46 -12.06 -13.99
CA GLY A 134 -10.08 -12.56 -13.95
C GLY A 134 -9.26 -12.08 -12.76
N TYR A 135 -9.82 -11.27 -11.86
CA TYR A 135 -9.12 -10.72 -10.69
C TYR A 135 -9.73 -11.17 -9.36
N ALA A 136 -10.47 -12.29 -9.33
CA ALA A 136 -11.20 -12.74 -8.15
C ALA A 136 -10.31 -12.83 -6.89
N ALA A 137 -9.09 -13.37 -7.00
CA ALA A 137 -8.15 -13.45 -5.88
C ALA A 137 -7.70 -12.06 -5.41
N TYR A 138 -7.39 -11.15 -6.33
CA TYR A 138 -7.01 -9.78 -5.99
C TYR A 138 -8.15 -9.03 -5.30
N VAL A 139 -9.36 -9.09 -5.86
CA VAL A 139 -10.58 -8.53 -5.25
C VAL A 139 -10.78 -9.04 -3.83
N ALA A 140 -10.66 -10.37 -3.63
CA ALA A 140 -10.77 -10.98 -2.31
C ALA A 140 -9.71 -10.46 -1.33
N THR A 141 -8.43 -10.34 -1.75
CA THR A 141 -7.37 -9.81 -0.89
C THR A 141 -7.61 -8.34 -0.52
N LYS A 142 -8.10 -7.51 -1.45
CA LYS A 142 -8.35 -6.08 -1.18
C LYS A 142 -9.58 -5.87 -0.29
N GLY A 143 -10.62 -6.70 -0.43
CA GLY A 143 -11.73 -6.75 0.53
C GLY A 143 -11.27 -7.17 1.93
N ALA A 144 -10.33 -8.13 2.02
CA ALA A 144 -9.71 -8.52 3.28
C ALA A 144 -8.91 -7.36 3.91
N VAL A 145 -8.17 -6.56 3.12
CA VAL A 145 -7.43 -5.38 3.59
C VAL A 145 -8.38 -4.34 4.19
N ASP A 146 -9.54 -4.08 3.57
CA ASP A 146 -10.53 -3.14 4.09
C ASP A 146 -11.05 -3.58 5.46
N SER A 147 -11.38 -4.86 5.60
CA SER A 147 -11.85 -5.45 6.85
C SER A 147 -10.76 -5.47 7.92
N LEU A 148 -9.53 -5.85 7.55
CA LEU A 148 -8.36 -5.85 8.42
C LEU A 148 -8.07 -4.43 8.94
N THR A 149 -8.16 -3.41 8.09
CA THR A 149 -7.94 -2.01 8.47
C THR A 149 -8.89 -1.58 9.59
N LYS A 150 -10.18 -1.94 9.48
CA LYS A 150 -11.20 -1.63 10.51
C LYS A 150 -10.93 -2.37 11.83
N ALA A 151 -10.57 -3.65 11.77
CA ALA A 151 -10.24 -4.45 12.95
C ALA A 151 -9.02 -3.89 13.68
N LEU A 152 -7.94 -3.61 12.95
CA LEU A 152 -6.71 -3.04 13.51
C LEU A 152 -6.93 -1.62 14.09
N ALA A 153 -7.81 -0.83 13.46
CA ALA A 153 -8.15 0.50 13.96
C ALA A 153 -8.78 0.43 15.37
N LEU A 154 -9.65 -0.54 15.62
CA LEU A 154 -10.24 -0.77 16.94
C LEU A 154 -9.23 -1.33 17.94
N GLU A 155 -8.41 -2.29 17.54
CA GLU A 155 -7.46 -2.98 18.39
C GLU A 155 -6.31 -2.06 18.86
N LEU A 156 -5.87 -1.14 17.99
CA LEU A 156 -4.71 -0.29 18.25
C LEU A 156 -5.06 1.11 18.76
N ALA A 157 -6.34 1.48 18.75
CA ALA A 157 -6.81 2.73 19.35
C ALA A 157 -6.59 2.71 20.88
N PRO A 158 -6.43 3.90 21.51
CA PRO A 158 -6.32 5.23 20.91
C PRO A 158 -4.90 5.61 20.50
N THR A 159 -3.93 4.72 20.62
CA THR A 159 -2.50 5.03 20.48
C THR A 159 -1.99 5.06 19.04
N ILE A 160 -2.63 4.32 18.15
CA ILE A 160 -2.25 4.22 16.73
C ILE A 160 -3.53 4.31 15.89
N ARG A 161 -3.55 5.24 14.94
CA ARG A 161 -4.62 5.31 13.93
C ARG A 161 -4.30 4.39 12.76
N VAL A 162 -5.29 3.67 12.27
CA VAL A 162 -5.14 2.76 11.13
C VAL A 162 -6.16 3.11 10.07
N ASN A 163 -5.71 3.45 8.86
CA ASN A 163 -6.56 3.78 7.73
C ASN A 163 -6.05 3.09 6.46
N ALA A 164 -6.85 3.11 5.40
CA ALA A 164 -6.42 2.63 4.10
C ALA A 164 -6.68 3.67 3.00
N VAL A 165 -5.88 3.59 1.95
CA VAL A 165 -6.13 4.26 0.67
C VAL A 165 -6.62 3.21 -0.32
N ALA A 166 -7.69 3.51 -1.04
CA ALA A 166 -8.23 2.68 -2.13
C ALA A 166 -8.07 3.43 -3.47
N PRO A 167 -6.93 3.27 -4.16
CA PRO A 167 -6.71 3.89 -5.45
C PRO A 167 -7.59 3.29 -6.55
N GLY A 168 -7.90 4.11 -7.57
CA GLY A 168 -8.32 3.64 -8.89
C GLY A 168 -7.14 3.17 -9.74
N TRP A 169 -7.19 3.42 -11.05
CA TRP A 169 -6.07 3.18 -11.95
C TRP A 169 -5.00 4.27 -11.78
N ILE A 170 -3.81 3.84 -11.39
CA ILE A 170 -2.66 4.72 -11.15
C ILE A 170 -1.53 4.36 -12.11
N GLU A 171 -0.97 5.33 -12.80
CA GLU A 171 0.15 5.12 -13.71
C GLU A 171 1.42 4.73 -12.94
N THR A 172 1.72 3.46 -12.98
CA THR A 172 2.88 2.84 -12.33
C THR A 172 3.40 1.70 -13.20
N PRO A 173 4.64 1.23 -13.03
CA PRO A 173 5.11 0.03 -13.74
C PRO A 173 4.15 -1.16 -13.64
N PHE A 174 3.53 -1.34 -12.48
CA PHE A 174 2.56 -2.39 -12.19
C PHE A 174 1.32 -2.35 -13.11
N THR A 175 0.78 -1.17 -13.42
CA THR A 175 -0.40 -1.00 -14.27
C THR A 175 -0.05 -0.88 -15.74
N VAL A 176 1.09 -0.27 -16.07
CA VAL A 176 1.58 -0.15 -17.46
C VAL A 176 1.90 -1.51 -18.05
N GLU A 177 2.45 -2.43 -17.27
CA GLU A 177 2.69 -3.80 -17.72
C GLU A 177 1.38 -4.48 -18.15
N GLY A 178 0.30 -4.33 -17.36
CA GLY A 178 -1.03 -4.84 -17.70
C GLY A 178 -1.60 -4.22 -18.98
N LEU A 179 -1.40 -2.91 -19.20
CA LEU A 179 -1.83 -2.24 -20.43
C LEU A 179 -1.09 -2.79 -21.66
N ASN A 180 0.21 -3.05 -21.55
CA ASN A 180 1.05 -3.55 -22.65
C ASN A 180 0.71 -5.01 -23.07
N LEU A 181 0.00 -5.76 -22.24
CA LEU A 181 -0.51 -7.10 -22.60
C LEU A 181 -1.77 -7.04 -23.47
N SER A 182 -2.40 -5.87 -23.61
CA SER A 182 -3.55 -5.69 -24.49
C SER A 182 -3.15 -5.80 -25.98
N LYS A 183 -4.09 -6.23 -26.83
CA LYS A 183 -3.91 -6.26 -28.30
C LYS A 183 -3.73 -4.85 -28.89
N ASP A 184 -4.34 -3.84 -28.27
CA ASP A 184 -4.20 -2.42 -28.60
C ASP A 184 -4.03 -1.62 -27.31
N PRO A 185 -2.79 -1.39 -26.85
CA PRO A 185 -2.51 -0.67 -25.62
C PRO A 185 -3.02 0.78 -25.63
N VAL A 186 -3.04 1.43 -26.80
CA VAL A 186 -3.47 2.83 -26.94
C VAL A 186 -4.98 2.94 -26.77
N ALA A 187 -5.75 2.08 -27.45
CA ALA A 187 -7.19 2.05 -27.32
C ALA A 187 -7.60 1.67 -25.89
N TYR A 188 -6.94 0.67 -25.31
CA TYR A 188 -7.21 0.22 -23.94
C TYR A 188 -6.89 1.30 -22.90
N ARG A 189 -5.78 2.03 -23.06
CA ARG A 189 -5.47 3.19 -22.20
C ARG A 189 -6.58 4.24 -22.26
N LYS A 190 -7.05 4.58 -23.44
CA LYS A 190 -8.14 5.55 -23.60
C LYS A 190 -9.44 5.07 -22.97
N GLU A 191 -9.75 3.77 -23.07
CA GLU A 191 -10.89 3.17 -22.40
C GLU A 191 -10.78 3.31 -20.88
N VAL A 192 -9.63 2.94 -20.30
CA VAL A 192 -9.34 3.08 -18.87
C VAL A 192 -9.46 4.53 -18.39
N GLU A 193 -8.95 5.50 -19.17
CA GLU A 193 -9.08 6.92 -18.85
C GLU A 193 -10.56 7.35 -18.83
N GLN A 194 -11.35 6.86 -19.78
CA GLN A 194 -12.78 7.15 -19.86
C GLN A 194 -13.62 6.51 -18.74
N MET A 195 -13.14 5.49 -18.08
CA MET A 195 -13.80 4.90 -16.90
C MET A 195 -13.79 5.85 -15.69
N HIS A 196 -12.91 6.85 -15.66
CA HIS A 196 -12.82 7.83 -14.59
C HIS A 196 -13.67 9.08 -14.91
N ALA A 197 -14.33 9.65 -13.90
CA ALA A 197 -15.06 10.91 -14.07
C ALA A 197 -14.12 12.08 -14.45
N LEU A 198 -12.85 12.02 -13.97
CA LEU A 198 -11.82 12.99 -14.32
C LEU A 198 -11.19 12.74 -15.71
N ASN A 199 -11.62 11.71 -16.46
CA ASN A 199 -11.15 11.32 -17.78
C ASN A 199 -9.62 11.18 -17.90
N ARG A 200 -8.97 10.70 -16.85
CA ARG A 200 -7.55 10.35 -16.79
C ARG A 200 -7.27 9.34 -15.71
N VAL A 201 -6.17 8.65 -15.81
CA VAL A 201 -5.62 7.83 -14.70
C VAL A 201 -4.97 8.75 -13.66
N GLY A 202 -4.84 8.26 -12.43
CA GLY A 202 -4.11 8.95 -11.37
C GLY A 202 -2.59 8.76 -11.50
N THR A 203 -1.84 9.59 -10.79
CA THR A 203 -0.39 9.49 -10.68
C THR A 203 0.03 8.93 -9.32
N ALA A 204 1.23 8.36 -9.25
CA ALA A 204 1.82 7.89 -8.00
C ALA A 204 1.94 9.03 -6.96
N ASP A 205 2.27 10.25 -7.40
CA ASP A 205 2.39 11.43 -6.55
C ASP A 205 1.05 11.86 -5.94
N GLU A 206 -0.06 11.70 -6.67
CA GLU A 206 -1.40 11.99 -6.13
C GLU A 206 -1.73 11.02 -4.99
N ILE A 207 -1.42 9.74 -5.15
CA ILE A 207 -1.62 8.74 -4.09
C ILE A 207 -0.67 8.97 -2.91
N ALA A 208 0.60 9.33 -3.18
CA ALA A 208 1.56 9.67 -2.13
C ALA A 208 1.06 10.81 -1.22
N LYS A 209 0.37 11.82 -1.78
CA LYS A 209 -0.24 12.92 -1.01
C LYS A 209 -1.37 12.44 -0.11
N VAL A 210 -2.20 11.51 -0.57
CA VAL A 210 -3.27 10.91 0.26
C VAL A 210 -2.66 10.07 1.39
N ILE A 211 -1.62 9.27 1.08
CA ILE A 211 -0.87 8.50 2.08
C ILE A 211 -0.29 9.46 3.14
N TYR A 212 0.38 10.53 2.70
CA TYR A 212 0.98 11.51 3.60
C TYR A 212 -0.07 12.18 4.51
N PHE A 213 -1.22 12.58 3.97
CA PHE A 213 -2.34 13.11 4.76
C PHE A 213 -2.77 12.12 5.85
N LEU A 214 -2.97 10.85 5.50
CA LEU A 214 -3.40 9.82 6.45
C LEU A 214 -2.33 9.48 7.51
N ALA A 215 -1.05 9.66 7.17
CA ALA A 215 0.08 9.39 8.04
C ALA A 215 0.44 10.56 8.96
N THR A 216 -0.24 11.71 8.85
CA THR A 216 0.06 12.93 9.62
C THR A 216 -1.12 13.36 10.50
N LYS A 217 -0.90 14.43 11.29
CA LYS A 217 -1.91 15.04 12.16
C LYS A 217 -3.08 15.65 11.39
N ASP A 218 -2.92 15.90 10.10
CA ASP A 218 -3.99 16.46 9.25
C ASP A 218 -5.21 15.54 9.19
N SER A 219 -5.03 14.24 9.48
CA SER A 219 -6.10 13.24 9.57
C SER A 219 -6.35 12.75 11.02
N ALA A 220 -6.13 13.59 12.04
CA ALA A 220 -6.16 13.19 13.44
C ALA A 220 -7.49 12.55 13.90
N PHE A 221 -8.60 12.86 13.25
CA PHE A 221 -9.91 12.27 13.58
C PHE A 221 -10.32 11.10 12.67
N LEU A 222 -9.39 10.58 11.85
CA LEU A 222 -9.62 9.44 10.98
C LEU A 222 -8.93 8.19 11.53
N THR A 223 -9.71 7.15 11.83
CA THR A 223 -9.25 5.77 12.07
C THR A 223 -10.30 4.79 11.57
N GLY A 224 -9.89 3.68 10.97
CA GLY A 224 -10.78 2.70 10.35
C GLY A 224 -11.35 3.13 9.00
N SER A 225 -10.92 4.27 8.46
CA SER A 225 -11.43 4.82 7.20
C SER A 225 -10.73 4.21 6.00
N ILE A 226 -11.51 3.97 4.93
CA ILE A 226 -11.00 3.58 3.61
C ILE A 226 -11.21 4.80 2.70
N VAL A 227 -10.12 5.49 2.38
CA VAL A 227 -10.18 6.70 1.56
C VAL A 227 -10.02 6.33 0.09
N VAL A 228 -11.10 6.50 -0.66
CA VAL A 228 -11.13 6.25 -2.11
C VAL A 228 -10.43 7.40 -2.84
N ALA A 229 -9.47 7.06 -3.71
CA ALA A 229 -8.70 8.00 -4.52
C ALA A 229 -8.64 7.50 -5.98
N ASP A 230 -9.78 7.59 -6.67
CA ASP A 230 -10.07 6.87 -7.92
C ASP A 230 -10.47 7.77 -9.09
N GLY A 231 -10.37 9.09 -8.96
CA GLY A 231 -10.80 10.01 -10.01
C GLY A 231 -12.28 9.90 -10.39
N GLY A 232 -13.11 9.38 -9.46
CA GLY A 232 -14.54 9.19 -9.65
C GLY A 232 -14.90 7.94 -10.44
N TYR A 233 -14.04 6.94 -10.46
CA TYR A 233 -14.32 5.66 -11.11
C TYR A 233 -15.57 4.98 -10.55
N LEU A 234 -15.66 4.84 -9.23
CA LEU A 234 -16.76 4.12 -8.57
C LEU A 234 -18.13 4.81 -8.71
N ILE A 235 -18.15 6.12 -8.94
CA ILE A 235 -19.42 6.88 -9.04
C ILE A 235 -19.88 7.10 -10.48
N LYS A 236 -19.06 6.75 -11.46
CA LYS A 236 -19.35 6.93 -12.90
C LYS A 236 -20.01 5.69 -13.51
N ASN A 237 -19.85 4.52 -12.89
CA ASN A 237 -20.36 3.23 -13.40
C ASN A 237 -21.57 2.75 -12.61
#